data_c1c0ed8858c37b83daa44ea71298692c
#
_entry.id   c1c0ed8858c37b83daa44ea71298692c
#
_cell.length_a   1.000
_cell.length_b   1.000
_cell.length_c   1.000
_cell.angle_alpha   90.00
_cell.angle_beta   90.00
_cell.angle_gamma   90.00
#
_symmetry.space_group_name_H-M   'P 1'
#
loop_
_entity.id
_entity.type
_entity.pdbx_description
1 polymer ?
#
loop_
_entity_poly.entity_id
_entity_poly.type
_entity_poly.pdbx_seq_one_letter_code
_entity_poly.pdbx_strand_id
1 'polypeptide(L)'
;MVEGGMKCVKILIFSFNLLFVLVGIALIACGAYVQIELKKYFQLVEGSFDSAAALLIAVGVIVFLIAAFGCCGAIRENHTCVMIYAVLLTIIFILEIAGGIAGFVLKGKVQTSVENLMNHSLDEQIKNHPPKGIWDDVQKEFKCCGVNSYTDWISRNSTVPDSCCMNSGCNTTDSTKLFTEGCLLKFTTWVQDKIVIVGGIGIAFAFIQVVGIVCACCLARAIKKEYEVV
;
A
#
# COMPACT_ATOMS: atom_id res chain seq x y z
N MET A 1 -23.20 -2.80 33.15
CA MET A 1 -23.77 -2.98 31.80
C MET A 1 -23.86 -1.61 31.13
N VAL A 2 -23.13 -1.43 30.05
CA VAL A 2 -23.06 -0.16 29.30
C VAL A 2 -24.48 0.18 28.79
N GLU A 3 -24.96 1.42 29.05
CA GLU A 3 -26.29 1.90 28.63
C GLU A 3 -26.50 1.72 27.11
N GLY A 4 -27.78 1.61 26.66
CA GLY A 4 -28.17 1.21 25.31
C GLY A 4 -27.42 1.92 24.14
N GLY A 5 -27.11 3.22 24.27
CA GLY A 5 -26.36 3.97 23.26
C GLY A 5 -24.90 3.51 23.13
N MET A 6 -24.27 3.10 24.20
CA MET A 6 -22.91 2.61 24.20
C MET A 6 -22.78 1.18 23.64
N LYS A 7 -23.85 0.37 23.69
CA LYS A 7 -23.88 -0.93 23.00
C LYS A 7 -23.75 -0.78 21.50
N CYS A 8 -24.39 0.24 20.92
CA CYS A 8 -24.26 0.52 19.47
C CYS A 8 -22.82 0.90 19.11
N VAL A 9 -22.18 1.77 19.88
CA VAL A 9 -20.76 2.17 19.67
C VAL A 9 -19.84 0.95 19.78
N LYS A 10 -20.04 0.09 20.76
CA LYS A 10 -19.28 -1.14 20.96
C LYS A 10 -19.40 -2.08 19.76
N ILE A 11 -20.63 -2.33 19.27
CA ILE A 11 -20.88 -3.18 18.11
C ILE A 11 -20.24 -2.57 16.85
N LEU A 12 -20.35 -1.26 16.68
CA LEU A 12 -19.78 -0.56 15.54
C LEU A 12 -18.24 -0.67 15.53
N ILE A 13 -17.57 -0.39 16.66
CA ILE A 13 -16.12 -0.55 16.79
C ILE A 13 -15.72 -1.99 16.52
N PHE A 14 -16.43 -2.95 17.11
CA PHE A 14 -16.12 -4.38 16.91
C PHE A 14 -16.26 -4.81 15.45
N SER A 15 -17.41 -4.53 14.81
CA SER A 15 -17.68 -4.96 13.44
C SER A 15 -16.69 -4.36 12.44
N PHE A 16 -16.37 -3.07 12.62
CA PHE A 16 -15.43 -2.37 11.76
C PHE A 16 -14.01 -2.92 11.92
N ASN A 17 -13.57 -3.13 13.17
CA ASN A 17 -12.26 -3.71 13.43
C ASN A 17 -12.16 -5.18 12.99
N LEU A 18 -13.23 -5.96 13.09
CA LEU A 18 -13.25 -7.33 12.57
C LEU A 18 -12.98 -7.36 11.05
N LEU A 19 -13.56 -6.43 10.30
CA LEU A 19 -13.25 -6.29 8.88
C LEU A 19 -11.76 -6.02 8.66
N PHE A 20 -11.14 -5.13 9.44
CA PHE A 20 -9.70 -4.85 9.34
C PHE A 20 -8.81 -6.02 9.80
N VAL A 21 -9.24 -6.82 10.75
CA VAL A 21 -8.55 -8.10 11.11
C VAL A 21 -8.48 -8.99 9.88
N LEU A 22 -9.60 -9.18 9.16
CA LEU A 22 -9.62 -10.01 7.95
C LEU A 22 -8.74 -9.42 6.83
N VAL A 23 -8.78 -8.09 6.64
CA VAL A 23 -7.90 -7.41 5.69
C VAL A 23 -6.43 -7.58 6.06
N GLY A 24 -6.06 -7.42 7.35
CA GLY A 24 -4.70 -7.64 7.83
C GLY A 24 -4.20 -9.06 7.57
N ILE A 25 -5.03 -10.07 7.83
CA ILE A 25 -4.72 -11.48 7.53
C ILE A 25 -4.54 -11.68 6.02
N ALA A 26 -5.43 -11.12 5.20
CA ALA A 26 -5.32 -11.22 3.75
C ALA A 26 -4.02 -10.60 3.21
N LEU A 27 -3.63 -9.41 3.71
CA LEU A 27 -2.37 -8.76 3.31
C LEU A 27 -1.15 -9.60 3.70
N ILE A 28 -1.13 -10.16 4.92
CA ILE A 28 -0.05 -11.05 5.37
C ILE A 28 0.01 -12.30 4.48
N ALA A 29 -1.14 -12.92 4.21
CA ALA A 29 -1.20 -14.12 3.38
C ALA A 29 -0.76 -13.85 1.94
N CYS A 30 -1.22 -12.75 1.33
CA CYS A 30 -0.79 -12.33 0.00
C CYS A 30 0.72 -12.03 -0.04
N GLY A 31 1.24 -11.29 0.94
CA GLY A 31 2.67 -10.97 1.02
C GLY A 31 3.52 -12.24 1.20
N ALA A 32 3.10 -13.17 2.06
CA ALA A 32 3.77 -14.45 2.25
C ALA A 32 3.71 -15.32 0.98
N TYR A 33 2.55 -15.38 0.32
CA TYR A 33 2.40 -16.12 -0.93
C TYR A 33 3.34 -15.56 -2.03
N VAL A 34 3.34 -14.25 -2.21
CA VAL A 34 4.25 -13.59 -3.16
C VAL A 34 5.71 -13.90 -2.82
N GLN A 35 6.09 -13.85 -1.54
CA GLN A 35 7.47 -14.12 -1.12
C GLN A 35 7.86 -15.59 -1.35
N ILE A 36 6.96 -16.56 -1.09
CA ILE A 36 7.23 -17.99 -1.29
C ILE A 36 7.30 -18.34 -2.77
N GLU A 37 6.34 -17.90 -3.58
CA GLU A 37 6.31 -18.19 -5.01
C GLU A 37 7.48 -17.51 -5.74
N LEU A 38 7.78 -16.25 -5.40
CA LEU A 38 8.95 -15.59 -5.97
C LEU A 38 10.25 -16.29 -5.61
N LYS A 39 10.45 -16.73 -4.35
CA LYS A 39 11.64 -17.50 -3.97
C LYS A 39 11.76 -18.85 -4.71
N LYS A 40 10.64 -19.51 -4.98
CA LYS A 40 10.61 -20.79 -5.71
C LYS A 40 11.04 -20.63 -7.17
N TYR A 41 10.66 -19.52 -7.80
CA TYR A 41 11.06 -19.20 -9.18
C TYR A 41 12.41 -18.47 -9.26
N PHE A 42 12.85 -17.84 -8.17
CA PHE A 42 14.00 -16.94 -8.10
C PHE A 42 15.00 -17.34 -7.01
N GLN A 43 15.36 -18.62 -6.91
CA GLN A 43 16.42 -19.09 -5.99
C GLN A 43 17.78 -18.35 -6.16
N LEU A 44 17.88 -17.39 -7.08
CA LEU A 44 19.07 -16.63 -7.42
C LEU A 44 18.88 -15.10 -7.30
N VAL A 45 17.73 -14.59 -6.79
CA VAL A 45 17.44 -13.15 -6.78
C VAL A 45 17.32 -12.62 -5.36
N GLU A 46 18.45 -12.19 -4.82
CA GLU A 46 18.48 -11.30 -3.64
C GLU A 46 18.17 -9.87 -4.08
N GLY A 47 17.13 -9.24 -3.55
CA GLY A 47 17.03 -7.80 -3.61
C GLY A 47 15.63 -7.17 -3.51
N SER A 48 15.08 -6.65 -4.58
CA SER A 48 14.02 -5.64 -4.52
C SER A 48 12.61 -6.17 -4.36
N PHE A 49 12.32 -7.41 -4.76
CA PHE A 49 10.99 -8.02 -4.62
C PHE A 49 10.72 -8.48 -3.19
N ASP A 50 11.76 -8.87 -2.45
CA ASP A 50 11.67 -9.15 -1.03
C ASP A 50 11.18 -7.92 -0.25
N SER A 51 11.54 -6.71 -0.70
CA SER A 51 11.12 -5.46 -0.06
C SER A 51 9.63 -5.17 -0.21
N ALA A 52 9.02 -5.42 -1.38
CA ALA A 52 7.60 -5.19 -1.61
C ALA A 52 6.72 -6.21 -0.85
N ALA A 53 7.09 -7.49 -0.89
CA ALA A 53 6.42 -8.54 -0.13
C ALA A 53 6.56 -8.31 1.38
N ALA A 54 7.76 -7.94 1.85
CA ALA A 54 8.02 -7.59 3.25
C ALA A 54 7.19 -6.37 3.69
N LEU A 55 7.05 -5.35 2.83
CA LEU A 55 6.20 -4.19 3.11
C LEU A 55 4.73 -4.58 3.26
N LEU A 56 4.20 -5.44 2.38
CA LEU A 56 2.83 -5.94 2.49
C LEU A 56 2.61 -6.70 3.80
N ILE A 57 3.55 -7.56 4.17
CA ILE A 57 3.49 -8.29 5.45
C ILE A 57 3.54 -7.31 6.62
N ALA A 58 4.47 -6.36 6.61
CA ALA A 58 4.62 -5.38 7.69
C ALA A 58 3.35 -4.53 7.86
N VAL A 59 2.78 -4.01 6.77
CA VAL A 59 1.51 -3.27 6.80
C VAL A 59 0.37 -4.17 7.29
N GLY A 60 0.29 -5.42 6.81
CA GLY A 60 -0.71 -6.38 7.24
C GLY A 60 -0.63 -6.68 8.74
N VAL A 61 0.57 -6.84 9.29
CA VAL A 61 0.79 -7.05 10.74
C VAL A 61 0.36 -5.81 11.54
N ILE A 62 0.72 -4.60 11.11
CA ILE A 62 0.33 -3.36 11.78
C ILE A 62 -1.21 -3.23 11.80
N VAL A 63 -1.86 -3.41 10.66
CA VAL A 63 -3.34 -3.34 10.54
C VAL A 63 -3.99 -4.38 11.43
N PHE A 64 -3.51 -5.62 11.40
CA PHE A 64 -4.01 -6.71 12.23
C PHE A 64 -3.90 -6.40 13.72
N LEU A 65 -2.74 -5.93 14.19
CA LEU A 65 -2.53 -5.62 15.60
C LEU A 65 -3.44 -4.49 16.09
N ILE A 66 -3.55 -3.40 15.33
CA ILE A 66 -4.42 -2.27 15.67
C ILE A 66 -5.88 -2.72 15.75
N ALA A 67 -6.35 -3.46 14.76
CA ALA A 67 -7.70 -3.97 14.72
C ALA A 67 -7.97 -5.00 15.84
N ALA A 68 -6.98 -5.83 16.19
CA ALA A 68 -7.09 -6.76 17.30
C ALA A 68 -7.27 -6.04 18.66
N PHE A 69 -6.55 -4.92 18.90
CA PHE A 69 -6.77 -4.09 20.08
C PHE A 69 -8.18 -3.47 20.08
N GLY A 70 -8.67 -3.01 18.93
CA GLY A 70 -10.04 -2.52 18.78
C GLY A 70 -11.10 -3.57 19.10
N CYS A 71 -10.98 -4.78 18.55
CA CYS A 71 -11.87 -5.91 18.83
C CYS A 71 -11.78 -6.34 20.31
N CYS A 72 -10.57 -6.51 20.83
CA CYS A 72 -10.35 -6.92 22.22
C CYS A 72 -10.94 -5.91 23.20
N GLY A 73 -10.69 -4.62 22.96
CA GLY A 73 -11.20 -3.53 23.77
C GLY A 73 -12.75 -3.49 23.79
N ALA A 74 -13.37 -3.68 22.62
CA ALA A 74 -14.81 -3.69 22.49
C ALA A 74 -15.45 -4.93 23.16
N ILE A 75 -14.91 -6.14 22.96
CA ILE A 75 -15.49 -7.38 23.51
C ILE A 75 -15.30 -7.46 25.01
N ARG A 76 -14.06 -7.23 25.47
CA ARG A 76 -13.70 -7.41 26.88
C ARG A 76 -13.99 -6.20 27.75
N GLU A 77 -14.50 -5.12 27.16
CA GLU A 77 -14.74 -3.84 27.87
C GLU A 77 -13.48 -3.39 28.64
N ASN A 78 -12.31 -3.62 28.02
CA ASN A 78 -11.04 -3.34 28.67
C ASN A 78 -10.57 -1.93 28.32
N HIS A 79 -10.58 -1.02 29.32
CA HIS A 79 -10.16 0.37 29.18
C HIS A 79 -8.78 0.51 28.53
N THR A 80 -7.80 -0.31 28.94
CA THR A 80 -6.43 -0.22 28.44
C THR A 80 -6.34 -0.55 26.95
N CYS A 81 -7.03 -1.63 26.51
CA CYS A 81 -7.06 -2.01 25.08
C CYS A 81 -7.70 -0.92 24.22
N VAL A 82 -8.81 -0.32 24.67
CA VAL A 82 -9.48 0.76 23.94
C VAL A 82 -8.59 2.01 23.87
N MET A 83 -7.89 2.34 24.96
CA MET A 83 -6.96 3.48 24.98
C MET A 83 -5.75 3.26 24.06
N ILE A 84 -5.15 2.06 24.05
CA ILE A 84 -4.08 1.73 23.12
C ILE A 84 -4.57 1.88 21.67
N TYR A 85 -5.75 1.35 21.35
CA TYR A 85 -6.37 1.49 20.03
C TYR A 85 -6.55 2.97 19.64
N ALA A 86 -7.10 3.81 20.53
CA ALA A 86 -7.29 5.24 20.28
C ALA A 86 -5.96 5.97 20.03
N VAL A 87 -4.92 5.66 20.81
CA VAL A 87 -3.59 6.24 20.64
C VAL A 87 -2.98 5.83 19.31
N LEU A 88 -3.06 4.55 18.94
CA LEU A 88 -2.53 4.06 17.67
C LEU A 88 -3.24 4.70 16.48
N LEU A 89 -4.57 4.82 16.50
CA LEU A 89 -5.31 5.55 15.46
C LEU A 89 -4.90 7.01 15.37
N THR A 90 -4.66 7.68 16.51
CA THR A 90 -4.22 9.07 16.52
C THR A 90 -2.84 9.23 15.89
N ILE A 91 -1.92 8.30 16.16
CA ILE A 91 -0.59 8.30 15.53
C ILE A 91 -0.72 8.14 14.03
N ILE A 92 -1.54 7.19 13.55
CA ILE A 92 -1.75 6.98 12.10
C ILE A 92 -2.38 8.22 11.47
N PHE A 93 -3.35 8.84 12.10
CA PHE A 93 -3.97 10.08 11.62
C PHE A 93 -2.95 11.21 11.44
N ILE A 94 -2.04 11.39 12.41
CA ILE A 94 -0.98 12.39 12.31
C ILE A 94 -0.03 12.06 11.16
N LEU A 95 0.35 10.78 11.00
CA LEU A 95 1.21 10.33 9.91
C LEU A 95 0.54 10.50 8.54
N GLU A 96 -0.77 10.28 8.44
CA GLU A 96 -1.55 10.49 7.20
C GLU A 96 -1.54 11.96 6.78
N ILE A 97 -1.83 12.87 7.72
CA ILE A 97 -1.78 14.32 7.46
C ILE A 97 -0.36 14.76 7.09
N ALA A 98 0.65 14.33 7.85
CA ALA A 98 2.05 14.66 7.57
C ALA A 98 2.49 14.11 6.21
N GLY A 99 2.13 12.88 5.88
CA GLY A 99 2.39 12.24 4.59
C GLY A 99 1.72 12.96 3.42
N GLY A 100 0.46 13.38 3.59
CA GLY A 100 -0.28 14.16 2.59
C GLY A 100 0.38 15.50 2.31
N ILE A 101 0.76 16.25 3.36
CA ILE A 101 1.47 17.54 3.23
C ILE A 101 2.85 17.32 2.58
N ALA A 102 3.62 16.35 3.05
CA ALA A 102 4.94 16.05 2.50
C ALA A 102 4.86 15.63 1.03
N GLY A 103 3.89 14.79 0.66
CA GLY A 103 3.65 14.37 -0.72
C GLY A 103 3.35 15.54 -1.66
N PHE A 104 2.60 16.52 -1.18
CA PHE A 104 2.29 17.74 -1.94
C PHE A 104 3.50 18.68 -2.05
N VAL A 105 4.16 18.98 -0.94
CA VAL A 105 5.28 19.93 -0.87
C VAL A 105 6.54 19.38 -1.56
N LEU A 106 6.80 18.08 -1.40
CA LEU A 106 8.02 17.42 -1.88
C LEU A 106 7.79 16.63 -3.19
N LYS A 107 6.76 16.97 -3.97
CA LYS A 107 6.40 16.23 -5.20
C LYS A 107 7.59 15.96 -6.14
N GLY A 108 8.51 16.92 -6.31
CA GLY A 108 9.71 16.73 -7.14
C GLY A 108 10.66 15.69 -6.56
N LYS A 109 10.90 15.69 -5.24
CA LYS A 109 11.73 14.66 -4.58
C LYS A 109 11.07 13.29 -4.62
N VAL A 110 9.73 13.24 -4.48
CA VAL A 110 8.96 12.01 -4.61
C VAL A 110 9.13 11.43 -6.01
N GLN A 111 9.02 12.26 -7.06
CA GLN A 111 9.22 11.83 -8.44
C GLN A 111 10.64 11.26 -8.67
N THR A 112 11.68 11.94 -8.18
CA THR A 112 13.06 11.44 -8.26
C THR A 112 13.23 10.12 -7.51
N SER A 113 12.59 9.98 -6.34
CA SER A 113 12.64 8.71 -5.59
C SER A 113 11.94 7.58 -6.34
N VAL A 114 10.79 7.85 -6.96
CA VAL A 114 10.08 6.88 -7.80
C VAL A 114 10.94 6.51 -9.01
N GLU A 115 11.57 7.46 -9.68
CA GLU A 115 12.49 7.22 -10.80
C GLU A 115 13.63 6.31 -10.39
N ASN A 116 14.27 6.57 -9.25
CA ASN A 116 15.36 5.74 -8.74
C ASN A 116 14.89 4.31 -8.41
N LEU A 117 13.71 4.15 -7.79
CA LEU A 117 13.12 2.84 -7.53
C LEU A 117 12.79 2.08 -8.82
N MET A 118 12.25 2.77 -9.83
CA MET A 118 11.98 2.18 -11.15
C MET A 118 13.26 1.75 -11.84
N ASN A 119 14.30 2.60 -11.83
CA ASN A 119 15.61 2.25 -12.39
C ASN A 119 16.21 1.02 -11.71
N HIS A 120 16.20 0.99 -10.37
CA HIS A 120 16.68 -0.17 -9.61
C HIS A 120 15.89 -1.44 -9.95
N SER A 121 14.55 -1.34 -10.02
CA SER A 121 13.68 -2.47 -10.39
C SER A 121 13.95 -2.97 -11.82
N LEU A 122 14.25 -2.05 -12.77
CA LEU A 122 14.61 -2.40 -14.14
C LEU A 122 15.96 -3.12 -14.19
N ASP A 123 16.96 -2.62 -13.45
CA ASP A 123 18.29 -3.24 -13.35
C ASP A 123 18.19 -4.67 -12.80
N GLU A 124 17.37 -4.88 -11.75
CA GLU A 124 17.13 -6.20 -11.18
C GLU A 124 16.42 -7.14 -12.17
N GLN A 125 15.43 -6.66 -12.92
CA GLN A 125 14.77 -7.47 -13.94
C GLN A 125 15.74 -7.89 -15.05
N ILE A 126 16.60 -6.97 -15.52
CA ILE A 126 17.59 -7.27 -16.54
C ILE A 126 18.61 -8.28 -16.03
N LYS A 127 19.11 -8.10 -14.80
CA LYS A 127 20.10 -9.01 -14.18
C LYS A 127 19.57 -10.43 -14.02
N ASN A 128 18.32 -10.56 -13.66
CA ASN A 128 17.73 -11.84 -13.24
C ASN A 128 16.99 -12.57 -14.36
N HIS A 129 16.69 -11.92 -15.48
CA HIS A 129 16.05 -12.49 -16.68
C HIS A 129 14.83 -13.38 -16.36
N PRO A 130 13.84 -12.94 -15.57
CA PRO A 130 12.68 -13.77 -15.29
C PRO A 130 11.89 -14.07 -16.56
N PRO A 131 11.27 -15.25 -16.68
CA PRO A 131 10.47 -15.62 -17.86
C PRO A 131 9.32 -14.65 -18.15
N LYS A 132 8.79 -14.02 -17.11
CA LYS A 132 7.80 -12.94 -17.15
C LYS A 132 8.05 -12.01 -15.96
N GLY A 133 8.43 -10.78 -16.24
CA GLY A 133 8.74 -9.80 -15.22
C GLY A 133 7.60 -8.81 -15.00
N ILE A 134 7.65 -8.10 -13.87
CA ILE A 134 6.67 -7.05 -13.53
C ILE A 134 6.67 -5.93 -14.57
N TRP A 135 7.81 -5.67 -15.20
CA TRP A 135 7.93 -4.68 -16.25
C TRP A 135 7.10 -5.02 -17.49
N ASP A 136 6.92 -6.32 -17.80
CA ASP A 136 6.10 -6.75 -18.92
C ASP A 136 4.64 -6.35 -18.72
N ASP A 137 4.12 -6.51 -17.51
CA ASP A 137 2.74 -6.15 -17.18
C ASP A 137 2.59 -4.62 -17.09
N VAL A 138 3.54 -3.92 -16.47
CA VAL A 138 3.55 -2.45 -16.37
C VAL A 138 3.60 -1.80 -17.75
N GLN A 139 4.51 -2.25 -18.63
CA GLN A 139 4.67 -1.69 -19.97
C GLN A 139 3.43 -1.88 -20.83
N LYS A 140 2.78 -3.05 -20.74
CA LYS A 140 1.52 -3.32 -21.44
C LYS A 140 0.36 -2.49 -20.93
N GLU A 141 0.21 -2.39 -19.61
CA GLU A 141 -0.91 -1.68 -18.96
C GLU A 141 -0.82 -0.16 -19.22
N PHE A 142 0.37 0.43 -19.01
CA PHE A 142 0.59 1.86 -19.20
C PHE A 142 0.95 2.26 -20.64
N LYS A 143 1.13 1.28 -21.54
CA LYS A 143 1.54 1.53 -22.93
C LYS A 143 2.80 2.40 -22.99
N CYS A 144 3.83 1.96 -22.29
CA CYS A 144 5.10 2.66 -22.10
C CYS A 144 6.27 1.69 -22.28
N CYS A 145 7.51 2.18 -22.35
CA CYS A 145 8.70 1.33 -22.43
C CYS A 145 9.87 1.92 -21.65
N GLY A 146 10.50 1.11 -20.80
CA GLY A 146 11.59 1.54 -19.92
C GLY A 146 11.13 2.54 -18.84
N VAL A 147 12.06 3.10 -18.11
CA VAL A 147 11.77 4.14 -17.10
C VAL A 147 11.49 5.46 -17.80
N ASN A 148 12.45 5.96 -18.57
CA ASN A 148 12.36 7.22 -19.32
C ASN A 148 12.08 6.98 -20.81
N SER A 149 12.57 5.91 -21.38
CA SER A 149 12.31 5.48 -22.77
C SER A 149 12.76 4.03 -23.02
N TYR A 150 12.45 3.49 -24.21
CA TYR A 150 12.94 2.18 -24.63
C TYR A 150 14.47 2.06 -24.65
N THR A 151 15.20 3.19 -24.72
CA THR A 151 16.66 3.22 -24.70
C THR A 151 17.25 2.77 -23.37
N ASP A 152 16.46 2.77 -22.30
CA ASP A 152 16.90 2.31 -20.97
C ASP A 152 17.28 0.81 -20.97
N TRP A 153 16.62 0.01 -21.82
CA TRP A 153 16.96 -1.39 -22.03
C TRP A 153 18.30 -1.52 -22.76
N ILE A 154 18.45 -0.74 -23.83
CA ILE A 154 19.65 -0.78 -24.69
C ILE A 154 20.88 -0.30 -23.93
N SER A 155 20.76 0.78 -23.14
CA SER A 155 21.87 1.34 -22.35
C SER A 155 22.39 0.36 -21.28
N ARG A 156 21.58 -0.63 -20.90
CA ARG A 156 21.92 -1.71 -19.97
C ARG A 156 22.35 -3.00 -20.65
N ASN A 157 22.72 -2.94 -21.94
CA ASN A 157 23.11 -4.09 -22.77
C ASN A 157 22.04 -5.21 -22.80
N SER A 158 20.74 -4.83 -22.72
CA SER A 158 19.61 -5.75 -22.81
C SER A 158 18.80 -5.53 -24.06
N THR A 159 18.04 -6.54 -24.45
CA THR A 159 17.09 -6.45 -25.57
C THR A 159 15.79 -5.80 -25.08
N VAL A 160 15.19 -4.97 -25.94
CA VAL A 160 13.86 -4.39 -25.66
C VAL A 160 12.84 -5.54 -25.65
N PRO A 161 12.04 -5.68 -24.58
CA PRO A 161 11.07 -6.79 -24.48
C PRO A 161 9.85 -6.58 -25.38
N ASP A 162 9.17 -7.67 -25.72
CA ASP A 162 7.94 -7.65 -26.53
C ASP A 162 6.80 -6.86 -25.90
N SER A 163 6.85 -6.66 -24.57
CA SER A 163 5.90 -5.82 -23.82
C SER A 163 5.97 -4.34 -24.19
N CYS A 164 7.06 -3.89 -24.78
CA CYS A 164 7.21 -2.55 -25.35
C CYS A 164 6.54 -2.38 -26.73
N CYS A 165 6.10 -3.47 -27.35
CA CYS A 165 5.50 -3.43 -28.69
C CYS A 165 4.09 -2.83 -28.66
N MET A 166 3.80 -1.91 -29.58
CA MET A 166 2.43 -1.40 -29.80
C MET A 166 1.47 -2.51 -30.27
N ASN A 167 2.00 -3.47 -31.06
CA ASN A 167 1.26 -4.63 -31.56
C ASN A 167 2.04 -5.91 -31.26
N SER A 168 1.35 -6.98 -30.93
CA SER A 168 1.97 -8.27 -30.61
C SER A 168 2.88 -8.75 -31.73
N GLY A 169 4.09 -9.21 -31.37
CA GLY A 169 5.06 -9.77 -32.32
C GLY A 169 5.75 -8.72 -33.21
N CYS A 170 5.87 -7.48 -32.75
CA CYS A 170 6.63 -6.46 -33.45
C CYS A 170 8.12 -6.76 -33.46
N ASN A 171 8.85 -6.19 -34.42
CA ASN A 171 10.29 -6.20 -34.39
C ASN A 171 10.79 -5.18 -33.37
N THR A 172 11.37 -5.64 -32.25
CA THR A 172 11.86 -4.79 -31.14
C THR A 172 13.06 -3.93 -31.49
N THR A 173 13.68 -4.14 -32.68
CA THR A 173 14.73 -3.26 -33.22
C THR A 173 14.18 -2.06 -33.99
N ASP A 174 12.88 -2.08 -34.32
CA ASP A 174 12.21 -1.01 -35.04
C ASP A 174 11.51 -0.08 -34.04
N SER A 175 12.15 1.05 -33.71
CA SER A 175 11.63 2.02 -32.75
C SER A 175 10.26 2.61 -33.11
N THR A 176 9.86 2.56 -34.39
CA THR A 176 8.54 3.06 -34.84
C THR A 176 7.38 2.18 -34.40
N LYS A 177 7.66 0.94 -33.99
CA LYS A 177 6.68 -0.04 -33.52
C LYS A 177 6.65 -0.19 -32.00
N LEU A 178 7.51 0.55 -31.29
CA LEU A 178 7.61 0.54 -29.84
C LEU A 178 6.85 1.70 -29.21
N PHE A 179 6.43 1.50 -27.95
CA PHE A 179 6.04 2.62 -27.11
C PHE A 179 7.28 3.50 -26.85
N THR A 180 7.23 4.75 -27.27
CA THR A 180 8.35 5.70 -27.17
C THR A 180 8.39 6.41 -25.82
N GLU A 181 7.23 6.55 -25.14
CA GLU A 181 7.14 7.22 -23.85
C GLU A 181 7.56 6.29 -22.71
N GLY A 182 8.31 6.84 -21.76
CA GLY A 182 8.74 6.13 -20.56
C GLY A 182 7.62 5.89 -19.57
N CYS A 183 7.75 4.83 -18.78
CA CYS A 183 6.74 4.43 -17.79
C CYS A 183 6.64 5.40 -16.62
N LEU A 184 7.73 6.10 -16.26
CA LEU A 184 7.70 7.15 -15.24
C LEU A 184 6.75 8.29 -15.63
N LEU A 185 6.82 8.76 -16.88
CA LEU A 185 5.95 9.83 -17.38
C LEU A 185 4.49 9.36 -17.39
N LYS A 186 4.21 8.19 -17.93
CA LYS A 186 2.85 7.61 -17.95
C LYS A 186 2.28 7.44 -16.56
N PHE A 187 3.07 6.91 -15.64
CA PHE A 187 2.66 6.72 -14.25
C PHE A 187 2.38 8.05 -13.55
N THR A 188 3.27 9.04 -13.70
CA THR A 188 3.08 10.35 -13.07
C THR A 188 1.88 11.10 -13.64
N THR A 189 1.64 11.02 -14.95
CA THR A 189 0.44 11.58 -15.59
C THR A 189 -0.82 10.89 -15.07
N TRP A 190 -0.83 9.55 -15.01
CA TRP A 190 -1.95 8.79 -14.46
C TRP A 190 -2.27 9.17 -13.01
N VAL A 191 -1.24 9.33 -12.16
CA VAL A 191 -1.42 9.79 -10.77
C VAL A 191 -2.02 11.21 -10.74
N GLN A 192 -1.52 12.12 -11.59
CA GLN A 192 -2.04 13.49 -11.66
C GLN A 192 -3.51 13.52 -12.10
N ASP A 193 -3.89 12.73 -13.09
CA ASP A 193 -5.28 12.61 -13.55
C ASP A 193 -6.21 12.05 -12.47
N LYS A 194 -5.68 11.21 -11.58
CA LYS A 194 -6.43 10.57 -10.49
C LYS A 194 -6.26 11.25 -9.13
N ILE A 195 -5.55 12.39 -9.07
CA ILE A 195 -5.21 13.05 -7.80
C ILE A 195 -6.43 13.40 -6.95
N VAL A 196 -7.55 13.77 -7.60
CA VAL A 196 -8.80 14.08 -6.90
C VAL A 196 -9.40 12.83 -6.25
N ILE A 197 -9.31 11.68 -6.93
CA ILE A 197 -9.81 10.41 -6.40
C ILE A 197 -8.93 9.95 -5.25
N VAL A 198 -7.61 9.97 -5.44
CA VAL A 198 -6.63 9.56 -4.41
C VAL A 198 -6.75 10.46 -3.17
N GLY A 199 -6.82 11.78 -3.37
CA GLY A 199 -7.02 12.74 -2.29
C GLY A 199 -8.37 12.57 -1.59
N GLY A 200 -9.45 12.31 -2.36
CA GLY A 200 -10.77 12.04 -1.82
C GLY A 200 -10.83 10.80 -0.94
N ILE A 201 -10.14 9.71 -1.34
CA ILE A 201 -9.99 8.49 -0.54
C ILE A 201 -9.25 8.78 0.77
N GLY A 202 -8.13 9.54 0.71
CA GLY A 202 -7.37 9.94 1.91
C GLY A 202 -8.24 10.75 2.88
N ILE A 203 -8.98 11.76 2.39
CA ILE A 203 -9.89 12.56 3.22
C ILE A 203 -10.99 11.70 3.85
N ALA A 204 -11.59 10.79 3.09
CA ALA A 204 -12.61 9.87 3.62
C ALA A 204 -12.03 8.97 4.73
N PHE A 205 -10.79 8.49 4.54
CA PHE A 205 -10.11 7.66 5.52
C PHE A 205 -9.79 8.45 6.80
N ALA A 206 -9.28 9.68 6.68
CA ALA A 206 -9.06 10.59 7.79
C ALA A 206 -10.35 10.86 8.59
N PHE A 207 -11.48 11.08 7.89
CA PHE A 207 -12.76 11.26 8.54
C PHE A 207 -13.19 10.02 9.35
N ILE A 208 -13.06 8.83 8.77
CA ILE A 208 -13.35 7.55 9.45
C ILE A 208 -12.49 7.39 10.71
N GLN A 209 -11.20 7.75 10.63
CA GLN A 209 -10.28 7.69 11.77
C GLN A 209 -10.72 8.63 12.89
N VAL A 210 -11.10 9.88 12.59
CA VAL A 210 -11.60 10.84 13.59
C VAL A 210 -12.84 10.28 14.29
N VAL A 211 -13.80 9.75 13.55
CA VAL A 211 -14.99 9.09 14.13
C VAL A 211 -14.59 7.91 15.01
N GLY A 212 -13.65 7.07 14.55
CA GLY A 212 -13.12 5.93 15.30
C GLY A 212 -12.47 6.35 16.63
N ILE A 213 -11.63 7.41 16.61
CA ILE A 213 -10.98 7.96 17.80
C ILE A 213 -12.03 8.48 18.81
N VAL A 214 -13.00 9.26 18.34
CA VAL A 214 -14.07 9.78 19.19
C VAL A 214 -14.87 8.63 19.82
N CYS A 215 -15.30 7.66 19.04
CA CYS A 215 -16.01 6.47 19.52
C CYS A 215 -15.20 5.68 20.55
N ALA A 216 -13.90 5.49 20.31
CA ALA A 216 -13.00 4.81 21.24
C ALA A 216 -12.84 5.58 22.55
N CYS A 217 -12.66 6.90 22.49
CA CYS A 217 -12.57 7.74 23.69
C CYS A 217 -13.90 7.73 24.50
N CYS A 218 -15.04 7.78 23.83
CA CYS A 218 -16.35 7.68 24.49
C CYS A 218 -16.52 6.32 25.18
N LEU A 219 -16.15 5.24 24.50
CA LEU A 219 -16.21 3.89 25.06
C LEU A 219 -15.26 3.74 26.27
N ALA A 220 -14.03 4.22 26.15
CA ALA A 220 -13.06 4.17 27.25
C ALA A 220 -13.55 4.91 28.50
N ARG A 221 -14.16 6.10 28.34
CA ARG A 221 -14.74 6.86 29.44
C ARG A 221 -15.93 6.14 30.10
N ALA A 222 -16.78 5.52 29.28
CA ALA A 222 -17.93 4.76 29.79
C ALA A 222 -17.47 3.54 30.60
N ILE A 223 -16.49 2.80 30.10
CA ILE A 223 -15.88 1.66 30.80
C ILE A 223 -15.27 2.11 32.13
N LYS A 224 -14.49 3.21 32.13
CA LYS A 224 -13.86 3.73 33.33
C LYS A 224 -14.88 4.11 34.41
N LYS A 225 -15.96 4.80 34.02
CA LYS A 225 -17.04 5.18 34.93
C LYS A 225 -17.72 3.97 35.56
N GLU A 226 -17.89 2.87 34.84
CA GLU A 226 -18.48 1.64 35.39
C GLU A 226 -17.53 0.99 36.42
N TYR A 227 -16.23 1.04 36.25
CA TYR A 227 -15.25 0.55 37.23
C TYR A 227 -15.16 1.41 38.50
N GLU A 228 -15.48 2.71 38.43
CA GLU A 228 -15.46 3.63 39.58
C GLU A 228 -16.77 3.53 40.46
N VAL A 229 -17.82 2.92 39.93
CA VAL A 229 -19.14 2.81 40.63
C VAL A 229 -19.26 1.44 41.33
N VAL A 230 -18.40 0.49 41.08
CA VAL A 230 -18.31 -0.82 41.74
C VAL A 230 -17.31 -0.78 42.88
#